data_3ab253b72d6f8cb3c8f503106c4f8619
#
_entry.id   3ab253b72d6f8cb3c8f503106c4f8619
#
_cell.length_a   1.000
_cell.length_b   1.000
_cell.length_c   1.000
_cell.angle_alpha   90.00
_cell.angle_beta   90.00
_cell.angle_gamma   90.00
#
_symmetry.space_group_name_H-M   'P 1'
#
loop_
_entity.id
_entity.type
_entity.pdbx_description
1 polymer ?
#
loop_
_entity_poly.entity_id
_entity_poly.type
_entity_poly.pdbx_seq_one_letter_code
_entity_poly.pdbx_strand_id
1 'polypeptide(L)'
;MLNIAIIGLRGHQVIMLDGILKLKDARLAAVAEDDRSLFEAARSHPAVGPEVRFYHDYRELLSREDVQIAGVCGTDDVRAEVACACARRGIHLMTEKPLAMNLPGLQQVRAAVEQAGVRLTMMISMRYAAQFIAMRRAVAEGLVGEVCQMSAQKSYRLGQRPEWMKSSKTFSGIIPFIGIHALDLMRWISGREYVRVAALHANVAHPEIRELQDSASLLLKLDNGGSATARLDYCRPAAAASHGDDRVRIAGSRGVIEAINDEVRLITADQPERLLPLGAEENHFVDFVRALETGSECLIPAGDCYRMTEIVLLARAAAEQGTIMEIPPG
;
A
#
# COMPACT_ATOMS: atom_id res chain seq x y z
N MET A 1 -25.79 -11.07 -2.88
CA MET A 1 -25.01 -10.24 -3.83
C MET A 1 -24.46 -9.05 -3.07
N LEU A 2 -23.15 -8.86 -3.07
CA LEU A 2 -22.46 -7.76 -2.40
C LEU A 2 -22.51 -6.50 -3.29
N ASN A 3 -23.04 -5.41 -2.76
CA ASN A 3 -22.99 -4.10 -3.41
C ASN A 3 -21.70 -3.39 -2.99
N ILE A 4 -20.91 -2.99 -3.94
CA ILE A 4 -19.61 -2.36 -3.75
C ILE A 4 -19.71 -0.92 -4.23
N ALA A 5 -19.13 0.00 -3.49
CA ALA A 5 -18.92 1.37 -3.93
C ALA A 5 -17.43 1.68 -4.08
N ILE A 6 -17.11 2.59 -5.01
CA ILE A 6 -15.78 3.20 -5.10
C ILE A 6 -15.94 4.69 -4.81
N ILE A 7 -15.18 5.19 -3.83
CA ILE A 7 -15.16 6.58 -3.42
C ILE A 7 -13.78 7.16 -3.71
N GLY A 8 -13.73 8.00 -4.74
CA GLY A 8 -12.49 8.49 -5.35
C GLY A 8 -12.00 7.60 -6.50
N LEU A 9 -11.45 8.24 -7.54
CA LEU A 9 -10.93 7.59 -8.74
C LEU A 9 -9.43 7.96 -8.97
N ARG A 10 -8.69 8.17 -7.88
CA ARG A 10 -7.31 8.73 -7.91
C ARG A 10 -6.26 7.76 -7.40
N GLY A 11 -6.60 6.47 -7.32
CA GLY A 11 -5.72 5.44 -6.77
C GLY A 11 -5.76 4.13 -7.53
N HIS A 12 -5.61 3.04 -6.81
CA HIS A 12 -5.56 1.68 -7.36
C HIS A 12 -6.94 0.99 -7.38
N GLN A 13 -8.03 1.75 -7.58
CA GLN A 13 -9.40 1.21 -7.66
C GLN A 13 -9.56 0.09 -8.68
N VAL A 14 -8.68 0.02 -9.68
CA VAL A 14 -8.68 -1.05 -10.69
C VAL A 14 -8.51 -2.44 -10.05
N ILE A 15 -7.82 -2.55 -8.92
CA ILE A 15 -7.68 -3.82 -8.18
C ILE A 15 -9.05 -4.35 -7.74
N MET A 16 -9.93 -3.46 -7.28
CA MET A 16 -11.30 -3.83 -6.91
C MET A 16 -12.15 -4.11 -8.14
N LEU A 17 -12.06 -3.28 -9.17
CA LEU A 17 -12.80 -3.46 -10.42
C LEU A 17 -12.49 -4.81 -11.08
N ASP A 18 -11.21 -5.16 -11.19
CA ASP A 18 -10.77 -6.46 -11.70
C ASP A 18 -11.19 -7.62 -10.79
N GLY A 19 -11.20 -7.39 -9.48
CA GLY A 19 -11.67 -8.37 -8.50
C GLY A 19 -13.17 -8.62 -8.61
N ILE A 20 -13.98 -7.59 -8.81
CA ILE A 20 -15.44 -7.71 -9.01
C ILE A 20 -15.75 -8.63 -10.19
N LEU A 21 -15.01 -8.53 -11.29
CA LEU A 21 -15.20 -9.40 -12.47
C LEU A 21 -14.91 -10.88 -12.19
N LYS A 22 -14.15 -11.20 -11.15
CA LYS A 22 -13.82 -12.57 -10.73
C LYS A 22 -14.81 -13.15 -9.72
N LEU A 23 -15.71 -12.34 -9.18
CA LEU A 23 -16.68 -12.72 -8.14
C LEU A 23 -18.07 -12.86 -8.74
N LYS A 24 -18.76 -13.97 -8.42
CA LYS A 24 -20.11 -14.24 -8.94
C LYS A 24 -21.21 -13.43 -8.24
N ASP A 25 -21.02 -13.16 -6.94
CA ASP A 25 -22.01 -12.55 -6.06
C ASP A 25 -21.62 -11.14 -5.61
N ALA A 26 -20.88 -10.40 -6.45
CA ALA A 26 -20.46 -9.04 -6.22
C ALA A 26 -20.73 -8.16 -7.43
N ARG A 27 -21.10 -6.89 -7.18
CA ARG A 27 -21.30 -5.90 -8.25
C ARG A 27 -20.86 -4.51 -7.78
N LEU A 28 -20.37 -3.71 -8.71
CA LEU A 28 -20.24 -2.28 -8.48
C LEU A 28 -21.63 -1.65 -8.53
N ALA A 29 -22.06 -1.05 -7.44
CA ALA A 29 -23.37 -0.38 -7.35
C ALA A 29 -23.25 1.12 -7.59
N ALA A 30 -22.16 1.74 -7.09
CA ALA A 30 -22.00 3.18 -7.18
C ALA A 30 -20.53 3.63 -7.18
N VAL A 31 -20.30 4.81 -7.74
CA VAL A 31 -19.02 5.52 -7.74
C VAL A 31 -19.25 6.96 -7.26
N ALA A 32 -18.41 7.48 -6.37
CA ALA A 32 -18.39 8.88 -6.01
C ALA A 32 -17.03 9.50 -6.33
N GLU A 33 -17.00 10.63 -7.03
CA GLU A 33 -15.78 11.40 -7.34
C GLU A 33 -16.15 12.87 -7.55
N ASP A 34 -15.39 13.78 -6.94
CA ASP A 34 -15.61 15.22 -7.04
C ASP A 34 -15.18 15.80 -8.39
N ASP A 35 -14.27 15.15 -9.10
CA ASP A 35 -13.84 15.50 -10.45
C ASP A 35 -14.58 14.65 -11.50
N ARG A 36 -15.62 15.23 -12.11
CA ARG A 36 -16.43 14.54 -13.12
C ARG A 36 -15.63 14.12 -14.36
N SER A 37 -14.49 14.73 -14.62
CA SER A 37 -13.65 14.36 -15.78
C SER A 37 -13.12 12.93 -15.66
N LEU A 38 -13.04 12.38 -14.44
CA LEU A 38 -12.58 11.02 -14.18
C LEU A 38 -13.67 9.95 -14.40
N PHE A 39 -14.95 10.34 -14.54
CA PHE A 39 -16.04 9.40 -14.74
C PHE A 39 -15.94 8.61 -16.04
N GLU A 40 -15.53 9.26 -17.13
CA GLU A 40 -15.44 8.58 -18.44
C GLU A 40 -14.38 7.49 -18.43
N ALA A 41 -13.24 7.74 -17.80
CA ALA A 41 -12.19 6.74 -17.63
C ALA A 41 -12.70 5.54 -16.78
N ALA A 42 -13.47 5.80 -15.72
CA ALA A 42 -14.06 4.74 -14.91
C ALA A 42 -15.08 3.93 -15.70
N ARG A 43 -15.96 4.58 -16.50
CA ARG A 43 -16.99 3.92 -17.33
C ARG A 43 -16.43 3.00 -18.40
N SER A 44 -15.19 3.20 -18.83
CA SER A 44 -14.53 2.33 -19.80
C SER A 44 -14.16 0.95 -19.24
N HIS A 45 -14.19 0.78 -17.91
CA HIS A 45 -13.84 -0.49 -17.29
C HIS A 45 -15.03 -1.49 -17.35
N PRO A 46 -14.82 -2.77 -17.73
CA PRO A 46 -15.90 -3.77 -17.88
C PRO A 46 -16.76 -4.02 -16.63
N ALA A 47 -16.22 -3.78 -15.42
CA ALA A 47 -16.98 -3.89 -14.18
C ALA A 47 -17.98 -2.74 -13.96
N VAL A 48 -17.93 -1.70 -14.78
CA VAL A 48 -18.81 -0.52 -14.67
C VAL A 48 -19.94 -0.62 -15.69
N GLY A 49 -21.01 -1.32 -15.31
CA GLY A 49 -22.19 -1.47 -16.14
C GLY A 49 -23.09 -0.21 -16.17
N PRO A 50 -24.12 -0.20 -17.03
CA PRO A 50 -25.02 0.95 -17.16
C PRO A 50 -25.86 1.22 -15.90
N GLU A 51 -25.99 0.23 -15.01
CA GLU A 51 -26.71 0.34 -13.74
C GLU A 51 -25.92 1.05 -12.65
N VAL A 52 -24.60 1.25 -12.83
CA VAL A 52 -23.73 1.90 -11.83
C VAL A 52 -24.10 3.37 -11.71
N ARG A 53 -24.39 3.80 -10.49
CA ARG A 53 -24.73 5.18 -10.20
C ARG A 53 -23.50 6.01 -9.88
N PHE A 54 -23.44 7.23 -10.41
CA PHE A 54 -22.34 8.16 -10.23
C PHE A 54 -22.78 9.35 -9.40
N TYR A 55 -22.03 9.65 -8.36
CA TYR A 55 -22.24 10.73 -7.41
C TYR A 55 -21.07 11.71 -7.43
N HIS A 56 -21.37 12.99 -7.18
CA HIS A 56 -20.33 14.00 -7.04
C HIS A 56 -19.82 14.08 -5.58
N ASP A 57 -20.69 13.79 -4.62
CA ASP A 57 -20.40 13.77 -3.18
C ASP A 57 -20.60 12.35 -2.63
N TYR A 58 -19.56 11.84 -1.96
CA TYR A 58 -19.62 10.52 -1.32
C TYR A 58 -20.68 10.45 -0.22
N ARG A 59 -21.04 11.58 0.41
CA ARG A 59 -22.09 11.62 1.43
C ARG A 59 -23.45 11.35 0.84
N GLU A 60 -23.69 11.84 -0.37
CA GLU A 60 -24.90 11.52 -1.13
C GLU A 60 -24.94 10.04 -1.48
N LEU A 61 -23.84 9.46 -1.98
CA LEU A 61 -23.72 8.02 -2.24
C LEU A 61 -24.07 7.23 -0.97
N LEU A 62 -23.41 7.51 0.13
CA LEU A 62 -23.62 6.81 1.40
C LEU A 62 -25.05 6.95 1.94
N SER A 63 -25.77 8.00 1.59
CA SER A 63 -27.15 8.21 2.05
C SER A 63 -28.19 7.48 1.20
N ARG A 64 -27.86 7.15 -0.06
CA ARG A 64 -28.80 6.61 -1.05
C ARG A 64 -28.56 5.14 -1.39
N GLU A 65 -27.34 4.64 -1.12
CA GLU A 65 -26.93 3.31 -1.55
C GLU A 65 -26.81 2.36 -0.37
N ASP A 66 -27.28 1.13 -0.56
CA ASP A 66 -27.02 0.00 0.33
C ASP A 66 -25.71 -0.67 -0.10
N VAL A 67 -24.62 -0.34 0.57
CA VAL A 67 -23.24 -0.75 0.25
C VAL A 67 -22.67 -1.59 1.38
N GLN A 68 -22.08 -2.73 1.06
CA GLN A 68 -21.43 -3.59 2.02
C GLN A 68 -19.91 -3.37 2.06
N ILE A 69 -19.29 -2.99 0.93
CA ILE A 69 -17.84 -2.76 0.83
C ILE A 69 -17.60 -1.45 0.09
N ALA A 70 -16.75 -0.60 0.64
CA ALA A 70 -16.31 0.64 0.00
C ALA A 70 -14.81 0.61 -0.31
N GLY A 71 -14.46 0.93 -1.56
CA GLY A 71 -13.11 1.28 -1.98
C GLY A 71 -12.87 2.77 -1.74
N VAL A 72 -11.93 3.14 -0.85
CA VAL A 72 -11.61 4.54 -0.57
C VAL A 72 -10.35 4.93 -1.32
N CYS A 73 -10.53 5.53 -2.49
CA CYS A 73 -9.48 5.82 -3.47
C CYS A 73 -9.34 7.32 -3.81
N GLY A 74 -9.76 8.21 -2.90
CA GLY A 74 -9.59 9.65 -3.01
C GLY A 74 -8.17 10.13 -2.66
N THR A 75 -7.98 11.44 -2.61
CA THR A 75 -6.73 12.08 -2.21
C THR A 75 -6.36 11.75 -0.76
N ASP A 76 -5.08 11.94 -0.39
CA ASP A 76 -4.60 11.51 0.93
C ASP A 76 -5.25 12.29 2.09
N ASP A 77 -5.56 13.57 1.88
CA ASP A 77 -6.11 14.47 2.89
C ASP A 77 -7.54 14.13 3.32
N VAL A 78 -8.38 13.63 2.41
CA VAL A 78 -9.78 13.28 2.71
C VAL A 78 -9.97 11.81 3.10
N ARG A 79 -8.98 10.98 2.88
CA ARG A 79 -9.09 9.52 3.02
C ARG A 79 -9.54 9.07 4.40
N ALA A 80 -8.95 9.62 5.46
CA ALA A 80 -9.31 9.26 6.83
C ALA A 80 -10.77 9.63 7.16
N GLU A 81 -11.23 10.79 6.71
CA GLU A 81 -12.63 11.23 6.90
C GLU A 81 -13.61 10.28 6.22
N VAL A 82 -13.34 9.95 4.94
CA VAL A 82 -14.18 9.04 4.14
C VAL A 82 -14.20 7.63 4.74
N ALA A 83 -13.04 7.10 5.14
CA ALA A 83 -12.94 5.79 5.79
C ALA A 83 -13.76 5.74 7.09
N CYS A 84 -13.66 6.77 7.93
CA CYS A 84 -14.47 6.88 9.15
C CYS A 84 -15.97 6.97 8.86
N ALA A 85 -16.37 7.71 7.82
CA ALA A 85 -17.78 7.85 7.44
C ALA A 85 -18.38 6.51 6.97
N CYS A 86 -17.62 5.73 6.20
CA CYS A 86 -18.02 4.40 5.77
C CYS A 86 -18.08 3.42 6.96
N ALA A 87 -17.05 3.39 7.81
CA ALA A 87 -16.99 2.50 8.97
C ALA A 87 -18.19 2.71 9.91
N ARG A 88 -18.54 3.96 10.23
CA ARG A 88 -19.71 4.29 11.08
C ARG A 88 -21.05 3.81 10.52
N ARG A 89 -21.11 3.47 9.25
CA ARG A 89 -22.28 2.90 8.58
C ARG A 89 -22.25 1.38 8.47
N GLY A 90 -21.26 0.73 9.08
CA GLY A 90 -21.09 -0.71 9.02
C GLY A 90 -20.53 -1.22 7.69
N ILE A 91 -19.91 -0.34 6.89
CA ILE A 91 -19.37 -0.68 5.57
C ILE A 91 -17.92 -1.14 5.72
N HIS A 92 -17.58 -2.33 5.20
CA HIS A 92 -16.23 -2.85 5.14
C HIS A 92 -15.35 -2.05 4.17
N LEU A 93 -14.05 -1.96 4.42
CA LEU A 93 -13.17 -1.00 3.77
C LEU A 93 -12.00 -1.66 3.04
N MET A 94 -11.80 -1.31 1.78
CA MET A 94 -10.53 -1.45 1.09
C MET A 94 -10.02 -0.06 0.71
N THR A 95 -8.94 0.40 1.34
CA THR A 95 -8.49 1.80 1.23
C THR A 95 -7.18 1.92 0.47
N GLU A 96 -6.99 3.08 -0.17
CA GLU A 96 -5.66 3.50 -0.61
C GLU A 96 -4.73 3.74 0.59
N LYS A 97 -3.44 3.76 0.30
CA LYS A 97 -2.34 4.03 1.24
C LYS A 97 -1.84 5.49 1.12
N PRO A 98 -1.34 6.03 2.22
CA PRO A 98 -1.49 5.59 3.60
C PRO A 98 -2.93 5.80 4.10
N LEU A 99 -3.34 5.16 5.20
CA LEU A 99 -4.70 5.33 5.75
C LEU A 99 -5.02 6.76 6.17
N ALA A 100 -4.01 7.51 6.57
CA ALA A 100 -4.12 8.89 7.01
C ALA A 100 -2.81 9.65 6.79
N MET A 101 -2.88 10.98 6.74
CA MET A 101 -1.71 11.85 6.61
C MET A 101 -0.99 12.14 7.94
N ASN A 102 -1.58 11.78 9.08
CA ASN A 102 -1.03 12.03 10.42
C ASN A 102 -1.53 10.99 11.43
N LEU A 103 -0.84 10.89 12.58
CA LEU A 103 -1.16 9.92 13.63
C LEU A 103 -2.57 10.13 14.24
N PRO A 104 -3.05 11.35 14.52
CA PRO A 104 -4.43 11.54 14.99
C PRO A 104 -5.47 11.00 14.01
N GLY A 105 -5.33 11.25 12.71
CA GLY A 105 -6.21 10.73 11.68
C GLY A 105 -6.17 9.19 11.62
N LEU A 106 -4.99 8.60 11.76
CA LEU A 106 -4.84 7.14 11.83
C LEU A 106 -5.59 6.56 13.04
N GLN A 107 -5.47 7.18 14.21
CA GLN A 107 -6.18 6.76 15.42
C GLN A 107 -7.70 6.87 15.25
N GLN A 108 -8.19 7.92 14.58
CA GLN A 108 -9.62 8.07 14.28
C GLN A 108 -10.14 6.96 13.35
N VAL A 109 -9.39 6.60 12.31
CA VAL A 109 -9.75 5.49 11.41
C VAL A 109 -9.80 4.18 12.19
N ARG A 110 -8.77 3.89 12.99
CA ARG A 110 -8.70 2.68 13.82
C ARG A 110 -9.90 2.59 14.76
N ALA A 111 -10.16 3.65 15.52
CA ALA A 111 -11.28 3.69 16.46
C ALA A 111 -12.64 3.50 15.75
N ALA A 112 -12.86 4.14 14.60
CA ALA A 112 -14.11 4.00 13.85
C ALA A 112 -14.32 2.56 13.34
N VAL A 113 -13.26 1.92 12.82
CA VAL A 113 -13.30 0.54 12.33
C VAL A 113 -13.55 -0.44 13.47
N GLU A 114 -12.83 -0.31 14.58
CA GLU A 114 -12.96 -1.18 15.76
C GLU A 114 -14.35 -1.03 16.41
N GLN A 115 -14.85 0.20 16.60
CA GLN A 115 -16.19 0.45 17.17
C GLN A 115 -17.33 -0.07 16.30
N ALA A 116 -17.19 -0.01 14.98
CA ALA A 116 -18.20 -0.51 14.06
C ALA A 116 -18.11 -2.02 13.81
N GLY A 117 -17.03 -2.69 14.23
CA GLY A 117 -16.79 -4.10 13.99
C GLY A 117 -16.62 -4.44 12.49
N VAL A 118 -16.25 -3.47 11.65
CA VAL A 118 -16.05 -3.68 10.22
C VAL A 118 -14.62 -4.15 9.93
N ARG A 119 -14.44 -4.82 8.80
CA ARG A 119 -13.11 -5.21 8.30
C ARG A 119 -12.50 -4.11 7.46
N LEU A 120 -11.19 -3.98 7.56
CA LEU A 120 -10.39 -3.04 6.77
C LEU A 120 -9.17 -3.75 6.18
N THR A 121 -8.88 -3.47 4.91
CA THR A 121 -7.60 -3.74 4.26
C THR A 121 -7.11 -2.50 3.53
N MET A 122 -5.81 -2.44 3.19
CA MET A 122 -5.18 -1.29 2.53
C MET A 122 -4.42 -1.75 1.28
N MET A 123 -4.47 -0.97 0.22
CA MET A 123 -3.90 -1.29 -1.11
C MET A 123 -2.36 -1.26 -1.13
N ILE A 124 -1.73 -2.03 -0.20
CA ILE A 124 -0.32 -2.41 -0.27
C ILE A 124 -0.18 -3.76 -0.97
N SER A 125 -0.84 -3.89 -2.10
CA SER A 125 -1.14 -5.13 -2.79
C SER A 125 0.07 -5.89 -3.34
N MET A 126 1.28 -5.36 -3.21
CA MET A 126 2.50 -6.05 -3.64
C MET A 126 2.74 -7.38 -2.93
N ARG A 127 2.16 -7.61 -1.74
CA ARG A 127 2.21 -8.91 -1.06
C ARG A 127 1.59 -10.05 -1.90
N TYR A 128 0.70 -9.74 -2.85
CA TYR A 128 0.04 -10.71 -3.74
C TYR A 128 0.85 -11.03 -5.00
N ALA A 129 1.94 -10.31 -5.25
CA ALA A 129 2.81 -10.57 -6.39
C ALA A 129 3.66 -11.83 -6.16
N ALA A 130 3.76 -12.67 -7.19
CA ALA A 130 4.34 -14.00 -7.12
C ALA A 130 5.78 -14.04 -6.56
N GLN A 131 6.60 -13.04 -6.93
CA GLN A 131 7.98 -12.94 -6.45
C GLN A 131 8.06 -12.70 -4.94
N PHE A 132 7.20 -11.86 -4.36
CA PHE A 132 7.24 -11.58 -2.93
C PHE A 132 6.63 -12.70 -2.09
N ILE A 133 5.64 -13.41 -2.62
CA ILE A 133 5.14 -14.66 -2.02
C ILE A 133 6.24 -15.72 -1.97
N ALA A 134 6.99 -15.89 -3.07
CA ALA A 134 8.11 -16.84 -3.13
C ALA A 134 9.22 -16.45 -2.12
N MET A 135 9.57 -15.17 -2.02
CA MET A 135 10.53 -14.69 -1.02
C MET A 135 10.04 -14.97 0.42
N ARG A 136 8.78 -14.62 0.73
CA ARG A 136 8.18 -14.85 2.06
C ARG A 136 8.24 -16.32 2.44
N ARG A 137 7.87 -17.19 1.51
CA ARG A 137 7.92 -18.65 1.71
C ARG A 137 9.34 -19.12 2.01
N ALA A 138 10.33 -18.75 1.19
CA ALA A 138 11.72 -19.16 1.35
C ALA A 138 12.31 -18.70 2.70
N VAL A 139 11.99 -17.47 3.14
CA VAL A 139 12.41 -16.95 4.45
C VAL A 139 11.71 -17.69 5.58
N ALA A 140 10.42 -17.96 5.48
CA ALA A 140 9.65 -18.70 6.49
C ALA A 140 10.10 -20.16 6.63
N GLU A 141 10.55 -20.79 5.53
CA GLU A 141 11.19 -22.12 5.51
C GLU A 141 12.61 -22.12 6.10
N GLY A 142 13.14 -20.96 6.51
CA GLY A 142 14.45 -20.82 7.15
C GLY A 142 15.64 -20.90 6.20
N LEU A 143 15.42 -20.78 4.88
CA LEU A 143 16.50 -20.94 3.88
C LEU A 143 17.60 -19.88 4.00
N VAL A 144 17.27 -18.69 4.48
CA VAL A 144 18.24 -17.61 4.72
C VAL A 144 18.78 -17.59 6.16
N GLY A 145 18.20 -18.38 7.08
CA GLY A 145 18.52 -18.35 8.51
C GLY A 145 18.01 -17.11 9.20
N GLU A 146 18.68 -16.67 10.26
CA GLU A 146 18.33 -15.44 11.01
C GLU A 146 18.58 -14.20 10.15
N VAL A 147 17.56 -13.37 9.96
CA VAL A 147 17.65 -12.16 9.14
C VAL A 147 18.55 -11.13 9.82
N CYS A 148 19.62 -10.71 9.14
CA CYS A 148 20.62 -9.78 9.64
C CYS A 148 20.47 -8.39 9.02
N GLN A 149 20.23 -8.32 7.71
CA GLN A 149 20.16 -7.07 6.96
C GLN A 149 19.14 -7.16 5.83
N MET A 150 18.45 -6.05 5.57
CA MET A 150 17.50 -5.92 4.47
C MET A 150 17.75 -4.64 3.68
N SER A 151 17.42 -4.66 2.40
CA SER A 151 17.33 -3.44 1.61
C SER A 151 16.18 -3.50 0.62
N ALA A 152 15.57 -2.34 0.35
CA ALA A 152 14.56 -2.21 -0.69
C ALA A 152 14.78 -0.94 -1.51
N GLN A 153 14.37 -0.99 -2.77
CA GLN A 153 14.34 0.13 -3.69
C GLN A 153 12.96 0.28 -4.30
N LYS A 154 12.48 1.52 -4.38
CA LYS A 154 11.32 1.94 -5.17
C LYS A 154 11.74 3.14 -5.99
N SER A 155 12.02 2.92 -7.27
CA SER A 155 12.45 3.96 -8.20
C SER A 155 11.43 4.07 -9.33
N TYR A 156 10.75 5.22 -9.45
CA TYR A 156 9.64 5.43 -10.37
C TYR A 156 9.90 6.60 -11.31
N ARG A 157 9.26 6.55 -12.48
CA ARG A 157 9.11 7.76 -13.28
C ARG A 157 8.18 8.72 -12.56
N LEU A 158 8.53 10.01 -12.49
CA LEU A 158 7.60 11.01 -11.94
C LEU A 158 6.30 11.04 -12.75
N GLY A 159 6.39 11.08 -14.09
CA GLY A 159 5.23 11.24 -14.96
C GLY A 159 4.52 12.57 -14.75
N GLN A 160 3.29 12.67 -15.25
CA GLN A 160 2.43 13.81 -14.97
C GLN A 160 1.77 13.63 -13.61
N ARG A 161 2.02 14.55 -12.68
CA ARG A 161 1.40 14.55 -11.36
C ARG A 161 0.15 15.44 -11.35
N PRO A 162 -1.00 14.90 -10.87
CA PRO A 162 -2.18 15.72 -10.65
C PRO A 162 -1.92 16.76 -9.56
N GLU A 163 -2.70 17.83 -9.53
CA GLU A 163 -2.46 18.95 -8.62
C GLU A 163 -2.42 18.55 -7.14
N TRP A 164 -3.26 17.61 -6.72
CA TRP A 164 -3.27 17.16 -5.33
C TRP A 164 -1.94 16.51 -4.89
N MET A 165 -1.15 15.95 -5.80
CA MET A 165 0.18 15.38 -5.49
C MET A 165 1.30 16.42 -5.48
N LYS A 166 1.01 17.68 -5.79
CA LYS A 166 1.98 18.78 -5.82
C LYS A 166 1.96 19.63 -4.55
N SER A 167 1.05 19.36 -3.61
CA SER A 167 0.93 20.08 -2.36
C SER A 167 1.01 19.17 -1.15
N SER A 168 1.80 19.56 -0.17
CA SER A 168 1.94 18.88 1.14
C SER A 168 0.65 18.90 1.98
N LYS A 169 -0.34 19.72 1.60
CA LYS A 169 -1.67 19.75 2.24
C LYS A 169 -2.55 18.58 1.83
N THR A 170 -2.36 18.05 0.62
CA THR A 170 -3.21 17.03 0.01
C THR A 170 -2.48 15.73 -0.29
N PHE A 171 -1.15 15.75 -0.25
CA PHE A 171 -0.27 14.61 -0.53
C PHE A 171 0.66 14.31 0.65
N SER A 172 0.71 13.07 1.06
CA SER A 172 1.47 12.61 2.22
C SER A 172 2.99 12.59 2.03
N GLY A 173 3.48 12.79 0.81
CA GLY A 173 4.91 12.76 0.45
C GLY A 173 5.43 11.38 0.06
N ILE A 174 6.68 11.35 -0.43
CA ILE A 174 7.27 10.15 -1.03
C ILE A 174 7.38 8.98 -0.03
N ILE A 175 7.72 9.24 1.24
CA ILE A 175 7.91 8.19 2.24
C ILE A 175 6.58 7.48 2.53
N PRO A 176 5.47 8.14 2.89
CA PRO A 176 4.20 7.45 3.12
C PRO A 176 3.58 6.89 1.82
N PHE A 177 3.83 7.52 0.66
CA PHE A 177 3.14 7.15 -0.57
C PHE A 177 3.76 5.95 -1.30
N ILE A 178 5.07 5.93 -1.51
CA ILE A 178 5.76 4.78 -2.14
C ILE A 178 6.64 3.99 -1.18
N GLY A 179 7.19 4.65 -0.16
CA GLY A 179 8.03 3.97 0.84
C GLY A 179 7.27 2.93 1.66
N ILE A 180 5.96 3.10 1.84
CA ILE A 180 5.12 2.13 2.54
C ILE A 180 5.23 0.72 1.93
N HIS A 181 5.31 0.61 0.61
CA HIS A 181 5.48 -0.68 -0.07
C HIS A 181 6.84 -1.32 0.21
N ALA A 182 7.90 -0.52 0.20
CA ALA A 182 9.26 -1.02 0.48
C ALA A 182 9.37 -1.54 1.93
N LEU A 183 8.86 -0.76 2.89
CA LEU A 183 8.90 -1.12 4.30
C LEU A 183 7.97 -2.29 4.62
N ASP A 184 6.78 -2.31 4.02
CA ASP A 184 5.84 -3.40 4.18
C ASP A 184 6.42 -4.73 3.69
N LEU A 185 6.97 -4.76 2.48
CA LEU A 185 7.58 -5.98 1.93
C LEU A 185 8.72 -6.50 2.80
N MET A 186 9.65 -5.64 3.21
CA MET A 186 10.76 -6.07 4.06
C MET A 186 10.26 -6.63 5.39
N ARG A 187 9.32 -5.93 6.05
CA ARG A 187 8.72 -6.37 7.32
C ARG A 187 7.97 -7.70 7.15
N TRP A 188 7.07 -7.77 6.18
CA TRP A 188 6.24 -8.94 5.95
C TRP A 188 7.05 -10.17 5.54
N ILE A 189 8.01 -10.02 4.61
CA ILE A 189 8.83 -11.15 4.14
C ILE A 189 9.72 -11.68 5.26
N SER A 190 10.35 -10.79 6.03
CA SER A 190 11.29 -11.16 7.08
C SER A 190 10.63 -11.63 8.38
N GLY A 191 9.41 -11.15 8.65
CA GLY A 191 8.77 -11.31 9.96
C GLY A 191 9.43 -10.50 11.08
N ARG A 192 10.28 -9.48 10.74
CA ARG A 192 10.97 -8.61 11.69
C ARG A 192 10.25 -7.29 11.86
N GLU A 193 10.30 -6.75 13.09
CA GLU A 193 9.74 -5.43 13.39
C GLU A 193 10.82 -4.34 13.35
N TYR A 194 10.40 -3.13 12.98
CA TYR A 194 11.23 -1.94 13.08
C TYR A 194 11.08 -1.31 14.45
N VAL A 195 12.20 -0.94 15.08
CA VAL A 195 12.23 -0.29 16.41
C VAL A 195 12.72 1.15 16.35
N ARG A 196 13.45 1.55 15.30
CA ARG A 196 13.92 2.92 15.07
C ARG A 196 14.00 3.23 13.59
N VAL A 197 13.86 4.51 13.25
CA VAL A 197 14.06 5.01 11.89
C VAL A 197 14.77 6.35 11.88
N ALA A 198 15.78 6.48 11.01
CA ALA A 198 16.33 7.74 10.52
C ALA A 198 15.99 7.87 9.04
N ALA A 199 15.66 9.06 8.59
CA ALA A 199 15.33 9.30 7.19
C ALA A 199 15.79 10.68 6.73
N LEU A 200 16.04 10.78 5.41
CA LEU A 200 16.28 12.02 4.70
C LEU A 200 15.40 12.02 3.46
N HIS A 201 14.90 13.19 3.09
CA HIS A 201 14.22 13.38 1.82
C HIS A 201 14.67 14.69 1.15
N ALA A 202 14.51 14.78 -0.14
CA ALA A 202 14.90 15.96 -0.91
C ALA A 202 14.01 16.16 -2.13
N ASN A 203 14.13 17.35 -2.73
CA ASN A 203 13.63 17.67 -4.07
C ASN A 203 14.78 18.28 -4.87
N VAL A 204 15.44 17.46 -5.68
CA VAL A 204 16.62 17.86 -6.46
C VAL A 204 16.39 17.73 -7.96
N ALA A 205 15.71 16.65 -8.38
CA ALA A 205 15.47 16.37 -9.79
C ALA A 205 14.25 17.12 -10.37
N HIS A 206 13.30 17.52 -9.50
CA HIS A 206 12.02 18.14 -9.91
C HIS A 206 11.72 19.44 -9.15
N PRO A 207 12.64 20.43 -9.15
CA PRO A 207 12.51 21.67 -8.37
C PRO A 207 11.33 22.55 -8.80
N GLU A 208 10.77 22.31 -9.98
CA GLU A 208 9.57 22.98 -10.48
C GLU A 208 8.31 22.64 -9.66
N ILE A 209 8.29 21.49 -8.97
CA ILE A 209 7.21 21.10 -8.06
C ILE A 209 7.69 21.30 -6.61
N ARG A 210 7.57 22.51 -6.10
CA ARG A 210 8.25 22.96 -4.88
C ARG A 210 8.00 22.10 -3.62
N GLU A 211 6.79 21.57 -3.45
CA GLU A 211 6.42 20.80 -2.25
C GLU A 211 6.57 19.28 -2.45
N LEU A 212 7.02 18.83 -3.62
CA LEU A 212 7.29 17.43 -3.89
C LEU A 212 8.62 17.02 -3.23
N GLN A 213 8.65 15.87 -2.60
CA GLN A 213 9.91 15.17 -2.34
C GLN A 213 10.09 14.15 -3.48
N ASP A 214 11.18 14.28 -4.23
CA ASP A 214 11.50 13.41 -5.36
C ASP A 214 12.40 12.24 -4.99
N SER A 215 12.99 12.29 -3.80
CA SER A 215 13.88 11.24 -3.30
C SER A 215 13.83 11.13 -1.76
N ALA A 216 14.04 9.91 -1.26
CA ALA A 216 14.23 9.66 0.16
C ALA A 216 15.13 8.45 0.40
N SER A 217 15.88 8.50 1.50
CA SER A 217 16.69 7.40 2.01
C SER A 217 16.36 7.15 3.48
N LEU A 218 16.16 5.89 3.84
CA LEU A 218 15.80 5.47 5.19
C LEU A 218 16.81 4.45 5.71
N LEU A 219 17.13 4.56 7.01
CA LEU A 219 17.86 3.57 7.78
C LEU A 219 17.01 3.15 8.97
N LEU A 220 16.77 1.85 9.11
CA LEU A 220 15.92 1.30 10.15
C LEU A 220 16.69 0.28 10.99
N LYS A 221 16.40 0.24 12.29
CA LYS A 221 16.88 -0.80 13.21
C LYS A 221 15.78 -1.86 13.38
N LEU A 222 16.18 -3.13 13.37
CA LEU A 222 15.30 -4.27 13.59
C LEU A 222 15.25 -4.66 15.06
N ASP A 223 14.21 -5.35 15.46
CA ASP A 223 13.95 -5.88 16.80
C ASP A 223 15.03 -6.85 17.29
N ASN A 224 15.66 -7.60 16.39
CA ASN A 224 16.76 -8.51 16.70
C ASN A 224 18.16 -7.84 16.66
N GLY A 225 18.24 -6.52 16.51
CA GLY A 225 19.49 -5.78 16.42
C GLY A 225 20.05 -5.60 15.00
N GLY A 226 19.48 -6.26 14.00
CA GLY A 226 19.78 -6.09 12.59
C GLY A 226 19.38 -4.71 12.04
N SER A 227 19.53 -4.51 10.73
CA SER A 227 19.22 -3.23 10.10
C SER A 227 18.54 -3.39 8.73
N ALA A 228 17.82 -2.35 8.31
CA ALA A 228 17.26 -2.26 6.97
C ALA A 228 17.51 -0.89 6.36
N THR A 229 17.59 -0.83 5.03
CA THR A 229 17.66 0.42 4.26
C THR A 229 16.58 0.44 3.19
N ALA A 230 16.04 1.64 2.91
CA ALA A 230 15.16 1.85 1.78
C ALA A 230 15.59 3.07 0.97
N ARG A 231 15.56 2.95 -0.37
CA ARG A 231 15.77 4.03 -1.32
C ARG A 231 14.52 4.25 -2.12
N LEU A 232 14.07 5.49 -2.16
CA LEU A 232 12.82 5.90 -2.81
C LEU A 232 13.12 7.05 -3.74
N ASP A 233 12.70 6.99 -5.00
CA ASP A 233 12.89 8.11 -5.89
C ASP A 233 11.86 8.17 -7.04
N TYR A 234 11.70 9.38 -7.57
CA TYR A 234 11.01 9.68 -8.82
C TYR A 234 12.01 10.09 -9.92
N CYS A 235 13.25 9.63 -9.83
CA CYS A 235 14.33 9.99 -10.75
C CYS A 235 14.49 9.03 -11.93
N ARG A 236 13.63 8.01 -12.04
CA ARG A 236 13.67 7.06 -13.16
C ARG A 236 13.35 7.79 -14.48
N PRO A 237 14.25 7.74 -15.48
CA PRO A 237 14.09 8.52 -16.72
C PRO A 237 12.92 8.01 -17.58
N ALA A 238 12.35 8.88 -18.40
CA ALA A 238 11.24 8.56 -19.30
C ALA A 238 11.59 7.44 -20.30
N ALA A 239 12.85 7.35 -20.72
CA ALA A 239 13.36 6.32 -21.64
C ALA A 239 13.47 4.90 -21.00
N ALA A 240 13.30 4.76 -19.69
CA ALA A 240 13.32 3.43 -19.06
C ALA A 240 12.19 2.54 -19.61
N ALA A 241 12.40 1.24 -19.72
CA ALA A 241 11.41 0.31 -20.29
C ALA A 241 10.15 0.18 -19.42
N SER A 242 10.27 0.24 -18.07
CA SER A 242 9.16 0.10 -17.12
C SER A 242 8.92 1.40 -16.35
N HIS A 243 7.72 1.54 -15.77
CA HIS A 243 7.40 2.67 -14.88
C HIS A 243 8.23 2.63 -13.60
N GLY A 244 8.40 1.45 -13.00
CA GLY A 244 9.10 1.24 -11.76
C GLY A 244 10.29 0.30 -11.87
N ASP A 245 11.17 0.35 -10.86
CA ASP A 245 12.27 -0.57 -10.62
C ASP A 245 12.26 -0.91 -9.12
N ASP A 246 11.53 -1.98 -8.80
CA ASP A 246 11.30 -2.44 -7.44
C ASP A 246 12.26 -3.58 -7.12
N ARG A 247 13.00 -3.41 -6.03
CA ARG A 247 13.97 -4.40 -5.57
C ARG A 247 13.83 -4.63 -4.08
N VAL A 248 13.92 -5.89 -3.66
CA VAL A 248 13.96 -6.27 -2.25
C VAL A 248 15.05 -7.32 -2.06
N ARG A 249 15.94 -7.10 -1.09
CA ARG A 249 17.02 -8.04 -0.74
C ARG A 249 16.97 -8.30 0.76
N ILE A 250 17.06 -9.57 1.15
CA ILE A 250 17.16 -10.03 2.54
C ILE A 250 18.38 -10.91 2.68
N ALA A 251 19.27 -10.52 3.58
CA ALA A 251 20.45 -11.27 3.95
C ALA A 251 20.31 -11.81 5.38
N GLY A 252 20.51 -13.08 5.52
CA GLY A 252 20.49 -13.75 6.80
C GLY A 252 21.75 -14.52 7.08
N SER A 253 21.80 -15.23 8.21
CA SER A 253 22.98 -15.96 8.69
C SER A 253 23.37 -17.16 7.81
N ARG A 254 22.48 -17.63 6.92
CA ARG A 254 22.68 -18.82 6.10
C ARG A 254 22.47 -18.61 4.60
N GLY A 255 21.99 -17.43 4.20
CA GLY A 255 21.72 -17.18 2.79
C GLY A 255 21.27 -15.75 2.51
N VAL A 256 21.12 -15.48 1.21
CA VAL A 256 20.64 -14.21 0.67
C VAL A 256 19.57 -14.51 -0.35
N ILE A 257 18.45 -13.78 -0.25
CA ILE A 257 17.37 -13.83 -1.22
C ILE A 257 17.09 -12.42 -1.74
N GLU A 258 16.89 -12.30 -3.05
CA GLU A 258 16.70 -11.01 -3.71
C GLU A 258 15.65 -11.10 -4.83
N ALA A 259 14.74 -10.12 -4.88
CA ALA A 259 13.84 -9.91 -6.01
C ALA A 259 14.29 -8.71 -6.83
N ILE A 260 14.51 -8.92 -8.12
CA ILE A 260 14.88 -7.91 -9.13
C ILE A 260 14.16 -8.26 -10.43
N ASN A 261 13.47 -7.28 -11.05
CA ASN A 261 12.81 -7.45 -12.35
C ASN A 261 11.91 -8.70 -12.41
N ASP A 262 11.11 -8.91 -11.37
CA ASP A 262 10.19 -10.05 -11.22
C ASP A 262 10.87 -11.44 -11.14
N GLU A 263 12.18 -11.50 -11.01
CA GLU A 263 12.94 -12.71 -10.71
C GLU A 263 13.28 -12.76 -9.22
N VAL A 264 13.28 -13.96 -8.66
CA VAL A 264 13.74 -14.22 -7.29
C VAL A 264 14.97 -15.11 -7.31
N ARG A 265 16.08 -14.59 -6.79
CA ARG A 265 17.37 -15.25 -6.69
C ARG A 265 17.65 -15.64 -5.25
N LEU A 266 18.04 -16.87 -5.03
CA LEU A 266 18.41 -17.39 -3.72
C LEU A 266 19.79 -18.03 -3.79
N ILE A 267 20.68 -17.64 -2.86
CA ILE A 267 21.96 -18.30 -2.57
C ILE A 267 21.95 -18.70 -1.10
N THR A 268 22.39 -19.91 -0.77
CA THR A 268 22.49 -20.39 0.61
C THR A 268 23.89 -20.87 0.92
N ALA A 269 24.17 -21.17 2.20
CA ALA A 269 25.46 -21.69 2.62
C ALA A 269 25.86 -22.98 1.86
N ASP A 270 24.87 -23.76 1.46
CA ASP A 270 25.08 -25.10 0.89
C ASP A 270 24.78 -25.18 -0.61
N GLN A 271 24.25 -24.12 -1.23
CA GLN A 271 23.85 -24.11 -2.64
C GLN A 271 24.22 -22.79 -3.32
N PRO A 272 24.75 -22.84 -4.55
CA PRO A 272 25.02 -21.65 -5.36
C PRO A 272 23.70 -20.92 -5.71
N GLU A 273 23.86 -19.72 -6.28
CA GLU A 273 22.71 -18.94 -6.73
C GLU A 273 21.79 -19.71 -7.68
N ARG A 274 20.49 -19.64 -7.42
CA ARG A 274 19.45 -20.21 -8.27
C ARG A 274 18.23 -19.31 -8.30
N LEU A 275 17.48 -19.39 -9.40
CA LEU A 275 16.16 -18.78 -9.51
C LEU A 275 15.12 -19.63 -8.77
N LEU A 276 14.23 -18.98 -8.05
CA LEU A 276 13.08 -19.65 -7.45
C LEU A 276 11.89 -19.65 -8.41
N PRO A 277 11.15 -20.77 -8.48
CA PRO A 277 9.91 -20.80 -9.24
C PRO A 277 8.86 -19.90 -8.59
N LEU A 278 8.16 -19.14 -9.42
CA LEU A 278 7.08 -18.25 -9.00
C LEU A 278 5.76 -19.01 -9.11
N GLY A 279 4.89 -18.80 -8.11
CA GLY A 279 3.51 -19.29 -8.08
C GLY A 279 2.55 -18.38 -8.82
N ALA A 280 1.26 -18.67 -8.71
CA ALA A 280 0.21 -17.79 -9.22
C ALA A 280 0.01 -16.56 -8.31
N GLU A 281 -0.34 -15.46 -8.92
CA GLU A 281 -0.79 -14.26 -8.23
C GLU A 281 -2.27 -14.38 -7.85
N GLU A 282 -2.66 -13.73 -6.76
CA GLU A 282 -4.05 -13.61 -6.34
C GLU A 282 -4.49 -12.14 -6.36
N ASN A 283 -5.77 -11.89 -6.64
CA ASN A 283 -6.28 -10.54 -6.58
C ASN A 283 -6.61 -10.18 -5.12
N HIS A 284 -6.06 -9.09 -4.64
CA HIS A 284 -6.24 -8.60 -3.26
C HIS A 284 -7.71 -8.42 -2.87
N PHE A 285 -8.55 -7.89 -3.76
CA PHE A 285 -9.97 -7.70 -3.46
C PHE A 285 -10.72 -9.03 -3.34
N VAL A 286 -10.37 -10.02 -4.17
CA VAL A 286 -10.95 -11.38 -4.10
C VAL A 286 -10.60 -12.04 -2.76
N ASP A 287 -9.34 -11.93 -2.31
CA ASP A 287 -8.92 -12.43 -0.99
C ASP A 287 -9.67 -11.74 0.15
N PHE A 288 -9.83 -10.42 0.06
CA PHE A 288 -10.58 -9.65 1.06
C PHE A 288 -12.04 -10.08 1.15
N VAL A 289 -12.73 -10.27 0.02
CA VAL A 289 -14.13 -10.76 -0.01
C VAL A 289 -14.22 -12.17 0.54
N ARG A 290 -13.32 -13.08 0.16
CA ARG A 290 -13.26 -14.43 0.71
C ARG A 290 -13.08 -14.42 2.24
N ALA A 291 -12.21 -13.55 2.74
CA ALA A 291 -12.00 -13.39 4.18
C ALA A 291 -13.26 -12.90 4.92
N LEU A 292 -14.05 -12.02 4.29
CA LEU A 292 -15.36 -11.60 4.84
C LEU A 292 -16.36 -12.76 4.90
N GLU A 293 -16.44 -13.57 3.85
CA GLU A 293 -17.38 -14.68 3.75
C GLU A 293 -17.04 -15.82 4.71
N THR A 294 -15.75 -16.10 4.91
CA THR A 294 -15.28 -17.22 5.75
C THR A 294 -15.03 -16.84 7.20
N GLY A 295 -15.01 -15.53 7.53
CA GLY A 295 -14.61 -15.03 8.85
C GLY A 295 -13.10 -15.12 9.11
N SER A 296 -12.28 -15.53 8.12
CA SER A 296 -10.82 -15.58 8.23
C SER A 296 -10.18 -14.18 8.09
N GLU A 297 -8.87 -14.09 8.23
CA GLU A 297 -8.13 -12.89 7.87
C GLU A 297 -7.66 -12.96 6.40
N CYS A 298 -7.66 -11.81 5.71
CA CYS A 298 -6.98 -11.67 4.42
C CYS A 298 -5.47 -11.49 4.62
N LEU A 299 -4.70 -11.61 3.56
CA LEU A 299 -3.23 -11.49 3.60
C LEU A 299 -2.73 -10.14 4.15
N ILE A 300 -3.55 -9.09 4.06
CA ILE A 300 -3.25 -7.75 4.56
C ILE A 300 -4.32 -7.36 5.60
N PRO A 301 -4.19 -7.82 6.86
CA PRO A 301 -5.15 -7.52 7.91
C PRO A 301 -5.06 -6.06 8.38
N ALA A 302 -6.12 -5.57 9.03
CA ALA A 302 -6.21 -4.19 9.52
C ALA A 302 -5.04 -3.79 10.44
N GLY A 303 -4.59 -4.72 11.28
CA GLY A 303 -3.43 -4.50 12.16
C GLY A 303 -2.18 -4.10 11.40
N ASP A 304 -1.87 -4.80 10.31
CA ASP A 304 -0.74 -4.45 9.43
C ASP A 304 -0.95 -3.10 8.74
N CYS A 305 -2.18 -2.78 8.33
CA CYS A 305 -2.50 -1.50 7.70
C CYS A 305 -2.25 -0.32 8.65
N TYR A 306 -2.68 -0.44 9.90
CA TYR A 306 -2.41 0.58 10.94
C TYR A 306 -0.93 0.69 11.22
N ARG A 307 -0.26 -0.47 11.41
CA ARG A 307 1.17 -0.52 11.70
C ARG A 307 2.01 0.11 10.61
N MET A 308 1.76 -0.24 9.35
CA MET A 308 2.51 0.31 8.23
C MET A 308 2.27 1.80 8.04
N THR A 309 1.04 2.29 8.24
CA THR A 309 0.76 3.72 8.20
C THR A 309 1.50 4.47 9.32
N GLU A 310 1.50 3.95 10.55
CA GLU A 310 2.25 4.52 11.68
C GLU A 310 3.76 4.62 11.37
N ILE A 311 4.37 3.53 10.92
CA ILE A 311 5.80 3.46 10.61
C ILE A 311 6.20 4.51 9.57
N VAL A 312 5.45 4.64 8.48
CA VAL A 312 5.81 5.61 7.43
C VAL A 312 5.56 7.06 7.84
N LEU A 313 4.59 7.32 8.72
CA LEU A 313 4.38 8.66 9.30
C LEU A 313 5.51 9.04 10.25
N LEU A 314 5.99 8.12 11.07
CA LEU A 314 7.17 8.33 11.92
C LEU A 314 8.45 8.50 11.08
N ALA A 315 8.60 7.73 10.01
CA ALA A 315 9.74 7.88 9.08
C ALA A 315 9.72 9.24 8.36
N ARG A 316 8.54 9.73 7.96
CA ARG A 316 8.39 11.09 7.42
C ARG A 316 8.78 12.15 8.47
N ALA A 317 8.28 12.01 9.69
CA ALA A 317 8.62 12.93 10.78
C ALA A 317 10.13 12.92 11.07
N ALA A 318 10.80 11.77 11.00
CA ALA A 318 12.26 11.67 11.14
C ALA A 318 12.98 12.50 10.08
N ALA A 319 12.54 12.44 8.81
CA ALA A 319 13.12 13.21 7.72
C ALA A 319 12.86 14.72 7.85
N GLU A 320 11.64 15.11 8.25
CA GLU A 320 11.24 16.51 8.43
C GLU A 320 11.97 17.18 9.60
N GLN A 321 12.23 16.44 10.69
CA GLN A 321 12.87 16.97 11.90
C GLN A 321 14.39 16.75 11.93
N GLY A 322 14.96 15.95 11.03
CA GLY A 322 16.37 15.59 11.02
C GLY A 322 16.78 14.78 12.25
N THR A 323 15.88 13.96 12.81
CA THR A 323 16.09 13.19 14.04
C THR A 323 15.86 11.71 13.83
N ILE A 324 16.37 10.89 14.75
CA ILE A 324 16.01 9.47 14.82
C ILE A 324 14.71 9.34 15.61
N MET A 325 13.73 8.65 15.05
CA MET A 325 12.47 8.38 15.71
C MET A 325 12.43 6.94 16.24
N GLU A 326 11.98 6.78 17.49
CA GLU A 326 11.60 5.47 18.02
C GLU A 326 10.28 5.03 17.37
N ILE A 327 10.19 3.75 17.04
CA ILE A 327 8.96 3.12 16.54
C ILE A 327 8.43 2.26 17.68
N PRO A 328 7.30 2.64 18.32
CA PRO A 328 6.70 1.89 19.41
C PRO A 328 6.44 0.42 19.03
N PRO A 329 6.41 -0.52 19.98
CA PRO A 329 5.93 -1.88 19.73
C PRO A 329 4.50 -1.85 19.15
N GLY A 330 4.20 -2.76 18.22
CA GLY A 330 2.87 -2.86 17.61
C GLY A 330 1.86 -3.57 18.48
#